data_96de060fd2edea13953631959a9f9450
#
_entry.id   96de060fd2edea13953631959a9f9450
#
_cell.length_a   1.000
_cell.length_b   1.000
_cell.length_c   1.000
_cell.angle_alpha   90.00
_cell.angle_beta   90.00
_cell.angle_gamma   90.00
#
_symmetry.space_group_name_H-M   'P 1'
#
loop_
_entity.id
_entity.type
_entity.pdbx_description
1 polymer ?
#
loop_
_entity_poly.entity_id
_entity_poly.type
_entity_poly.pdbx_seq_one_letter_code
_entity_poly.pdbx_strand_id
1 'polypeptide(L)'
;YRGNIEGSDPRCSFHWVGTSDRLYVFEAPIDLLAFLTLYPDGWQQHSYVALCGTAEHAMLWMLEKNPNLRKTILCLDHDAAGIEAVGRLSDVLREHGYSQIAPLQSEYKDWDEDLKARHGLEAQPAEEHPQFVAADLVCQRIGTRCKEVQPDRAAYQIPGLLLQYRNDLHWGRFDQAMEHMETMAALSLSVVLRECKQMGTALTTEQGVRFLESHILPHQNRGILKNRADEIAMQFQSVLAK
;
A
#
# COMPACT_ATOMS: atom_id res chain seq x y z
N TYR A 1 -1.01 -26.61 15.77
CA TYR A 1 -0.03 -26.49 14.68
C TYR A 1 -0.77 -26.06 13.42
N ARG A 2 -0.40 -24.94 12.85
CA ARG A 2 -0.87 -24.48 11.55
C ARG A 2 0.30 -24.61 10.58
N GLY A 3 0.14 -25.42 9.53
CA GLY A 3 1.17 -25.62 8.51
C GLY A 3 0.75 -26.69 7.53
N ASN A 4 1.44 -26.74 6.40
CA ASN A 4 1.23 -27.77 5.41
C ASN A 4 1.76 -29.12 5.90
N ILE A 5 1.04 -30.18 5.58
CA ILE A 5 1.51 -31.54 5.83
C ILE A 5 2.70 -31.79 4.89
N GLU A 6 3.72 -32.51 5.39
CA GLU A 6 4.88 -32.90 4.59
C GLU A 6 4.43 -33.61 3.31
N GLY A 7 4.95 -33.18 2.16
CA GLY A 7 4.56 -33.69 0.84
C GLY A 7 3.35 -33.02 0.21
N SER A 8 2.71 -32.03 0.87
CA SER A 8 1.65 -31.25 0.26
C SER A 8 2.21 -30.35 -0.86
N ASP A 9 1.50 -30.26 -1.97
CA ASP A 9 1.81 -29.28 -3.02
C ASP A 9 1.21 -27.90 -2.63
N PRO A 10 2.03 -26.86 -2.39
CA PRO A 10 1.54 -25.56 -1.99
C PRO A 10 0.71 -24.84 -3.08
N ARG A 11 0.69 -25.36 -4.30
CA ARG A 11 -0.15 -24.87 -5.39
C ARG A 11 -1.60 -25.38 -5.28
N CYS A 12 -1.80 -26.52 -4.61
CA CYS A 12 -3.11 -27.10 -4.38
C CYS A 12 -3.77 -26.42 -3.17
N SER A 13 -4.73 -25.56 -3.42
CA SER A 13 -5.45 -24.83 -2.39
C SER A 13 -6.95 -24.82 -2.63
N PHE A 14 -7.72 -24.36 -1.65
CA PHE A 14 -9.17 -24.19 -1.76
C PHE A 14 -9.46 -23.12 -2.83
N HIS A 15 -10.16 -23.49 -3.91
CA HIS A 15 -10.42 -22.59 -5.02
C HIS A 15 -11.71 -22.91 -5.76
N TRP A 16 -12.18 -21.93 -6.52
CA TRP A 16 -13.28 -22.05 -7.48
C TRP A 16 -12.88 -21.32 -8.77
N VAL A 17 -13.25 -21.92 -9.92
CA VAL A 17 -13.01 -21.32 -11.24
C VAL A 17 -14.35 -20.94 -11.85
N GLY A 18 -14.55 -19.64 -12.05
CA GLY A 18 -15.71 -19.06 -12.73
C GLY A 18 -15.42 -18.73 -14.18
N THR A 19 -16.33 -17.98 -14.81
CA THR A 19 -16.28 -17.65 -16.24
C THR A 19 -15.77 -16.23 -16.52
N SER A 20 -15.68 -15.36 -15.50
CA SER A 20 -15.22 -13.98 -15.66
C SER A 20 -13.67 -13.89 -15.68
N ASP A 21 -13.18 -12.71 -15.96
CA ASP A 21 -11.76 -12.38 -15.98
C ASP A 21 -11.17 -12.03 -14.59
N ARG A 22 -11.93 -12.25 -13.50
CA ARG A 22 -11.57 -11.82 -12.14
C ARG A 22 -11.18 -12.98 -11.26
N LEU A 23 -10.05 -12.83 -10.55
CA LEU A 23 -9.60 -13.71 -9.49
C LEU A 23 -9.60 -12.95 -8.16
N TYR A 24 -10.31 -13.44 -7.18
CA TYR A 24 -10.30 -12.96 -5.80
C TYR A 24 -9.40 -13.87 -4.98
N VAL A 25 -8.47 -13.28 -4.23
CA VAL A 25 -7.42 -13.98 -3.48
C VAL A 25 -7.58 -13.72 -1.99
N PHE A 26 -7.72 -14.76 -1.19
CA PHE A 26 -7.93 -14.70 0.25
C PHE A 26 -6.78 -15.36 1.00
N GLU A 27 -6.58 -15.00 2.26
CA GLU A 27 -5.57 -15.64 3.10
C GLU A 27 -6.01 -17.05 3.51
N ALA A 28 -7.25 -17.20 3.97
CA ALA A 28 -7.79 -18.48 4.42
C ALA A 28 -9.11 -18.86 3.73
N PRO A 29 -9.45 -20.18 3.68
CA PRO A 29 -10.72 -20.63 3.12
C PRO A 29 -11.94 -20.08 3.85
N ILE A 30 -11.83 -19.82 5.17
CA ILE A 30 -12.95 -19.28 5.96
C ILE A 30 -13.30 -17.86 5.50
N ASP A 31 -12.32 -17.03 5.20
CA ASP A 31 -12.52 -15.67 4.73
C ASP A 31 -13.16 -15.66 3.35
N LEU A 32 -12.73 -16.55 2.47
CA LEU A 32 -13.36 -16.74 1.16
C LEU A 32 -14.84 -17.11 1.32
N LEU A 33 -15.17 -18.06 2.20
CA LEU A 33 -16.56 -18.47 2.43
C LEU A 33 -17.39 -17.37 3.09
N ALA A 34 -16.82 -16.63 4.03
CA ALA A 34 -17.44 -15.46 4.65
C ALA A 34 -17.74 -14.37 3.59
N PHE A 35 -16.78 -14.06 2.73
CA PHE A 35 -16.95 -13.13 1.63
C PHE A 35 -18.10 -13.55 0.69
N LEU A 36 -18.17 -14.83 0.28
CA LEU A 36 -19.26 -15.34 -0.56
C LEU A 36 -20.61 -15.27 0.15
N THR A 37 -20.63 -15.40 1.47
CA THR A 37 -21.85 -15.27 2.29
C THR A 37 -22.31 -13.81 2.37
N LEU A 38 -21.35 -12.88 2.49
CA LEU A 38 -21.62 -11.44 2.49
C LEU A 38 -22.08 -10.92 1.14
N TYR A 39 -21.54 -11.47 0.04
CA TYR A 39 -21.77 -11.04 -1.34
C TYR A 39 -22.21 -12.21 -2.22
N PRO A 40 -23.44 -12.75 -2.03
CA PRO A 40 -23.89 -13.97 -2.70
C PRO A 40 -24.25 -13.79 -4.18
N ASP A 41 -24.44 -12.54 -4.62
CA ASP A 41 -24.97 -12.28 -5.97
C ASP A 41 -23.90 -12.51 -7.05
N GLY A 42 -24.17 -13.49 -7.92
CA GLY A 42 -23.33 -13.75 -9.10
C GLY A 42 -21.92 -14.29 -8.79
N TRP A 43 -21.67 -14.76 -7.58
CA TRP A 43 -20.34 -15.24 -7.17
C TRP A 43 -19.78 -16.35 -8.07
N GLN A 44 -20.65 -17.23 -8.60
CA GLN A 44 -20.23 -18.34 -9.47
C GLN A 44 -19.53 -17.87 -10.76
N GLN A 45 -19.74 -16.60 -11.14
CA GLN A 45 -19.11 -16.04 -12.34
C GLN A 45 -17.62 -15.73 -12.13
N HIS A 46 -17.19 -15.50 -10.89
CA HIS A 46 -15.82 -15.11 -10.58
C HIS A 46 -14.98 -16.31 -10.12
N SER A 47 -13.69 -16.16 -10.18
CA SER A 47 -12.75 -17.16 -9.67
C SER A 47 -12.21 -16.73 -8.31
N TYR A 48 -11.93 -17.70 -7.45
CA TYR A 48 -11.52 -17.49 -6.06
C TYR A 48 -10.42 -18.46 -5.69
N VAL A 49 -9.50 -18.03 -4.85
CA VAL A 49 -8.46 -18.88 -4.27
C VAL A 49 -8.12 -18.42 -2.86
N ALA A 50 -7.96 -19.38 -1.95
CA ALA A 50 -7.40 -19.14 -0.63
C ALA A 50 -5.95 -19.62 -0.62
N LEU A 51 -5.03 -18.78 -0.13
CA LEU A 51 -3.59 -19.07 -0.12
C LEU A 51 -3.19 -20.09 0.97
N CYS A 52 -4.01 -20.21 2.02
CA CYS A 52 -3.71 -20.94 3.26
C CYS A 52 -2.47 -20.38 3.96
N GLY A 53 -2.38 -19.06 3.99
CA GLY A 53 -1.27 -18.22 4.42
C GLY A 53 -1.10 -17.05 3.45
N THR A 54 0.11 -16.56 3.30
CA THR A 54 0.40 -15.39 2.44
C THR A 54 1.31 -15.70 1.24
N ALA A 55 1.63 -16.97 0.98
CA ALA A 55 2.51 -17.37 -0.12
C ALA A 55 1.78 -17.30 -1.48
N GLU A 56 2.50 -16.94 -2.53
CA GLU A 56 1.98 -16.67 -3.87
C GLU A 56 1.61 -17.91 -4.70
N HIS A 57 2.04 -19.11 -4.29
CA HIS A 57 2.03 -20.31 -5.12
C HIS A 57 0.65 -20.67 -5.69
N ALA A 58 -0.38 -20.67 -4.87
CA ALA A 58 -1.74 -21.01 -5.30
C ALA A 58 -2.33 -19.95 -6.22
N MET A 59 -2.06 -18.66 -5.97
CA MET A 59 -2.48 -17.55 -6.82
C MET A 59 -1.84 -17.65 -8.21
N LEU A 60 -0.53 -17.80 -8.28
CA LEU A 60 0.19 -17.92 -9.56
C LEU A 60 -0.26 -19.15 -10.34
N TRP A 61 -0.45 -20.28 -9.66
CA TRP A 61 -0.98 -21.49 -10.28
C TRP A 61 -2.38 -21.26 -10.88
N MET A 62 -3.28 -20.58 -10.18
CA MET A 62 -4.61 -20.23 -10.69
C MET A 62 -4.53 -19.40 -11.96
N LEU A 63 -3.67 -18.40 -11.99
CA LEU A 63 -3.47 -17.50 -13.13
C LEU A 63 -2.85 -18.24 -14.32
N GLU A 64 -1.86 -19.11 -14.08
CA GLU A 64 -1.21 -19.92 -15.10
C GLU A 64 -2.19 -20.90 -15.76
N LYS A 65 -3.02 -21.57 -14.95
CA LYS A 65 -3.99 -22.55 -15.46
C LYS A 65 -5.21 -21.91 -16.14
N ASN A 66 -5.50 -20.66 -15.85
CA ASN A 66 -6.68 -19.96 -16.35
C ASN A 66 -6.27 -18.63 -17.05
N PRO A 67 -5.80 -18.69 -18.30
CA PRO A 67 -5.26 -17.52 -19.00
C PRO A 67 -6.31 -16.44 -19.30
N ASN A 68 -7.60 -16.70 -19.06
CA ASN A 68 -8.66 -15.70 -19.16
C ASN A 68 -8.69 -14.75 -17.97
N LEU A 69 -8.06 -15.10 -16.83
CA LEU A 69 -7.98 -14.26 -15.66
C LEU A 69 -7.04 -13.08 -15.94
N ARG A 70 -7.55 -11.86 -15.81
CA ARG A 70 -6.84 -10.61 -16.11
C ARG A 70 -6.77 -9.67 -14.92
N LYS A 71 -7.78 -9.73 -14.04
CA LYS A 71 -7.90 -8.87 -12.87
C LYS A 71 -7.73 -9.69 -11.62
N THR A 72 -6.76 -9.32 -10.80
CA THR A 72 -6.53 -9.95 -9.50
C THR A 72 -6.95 -8.99 -8.40
N ILE A 73 -7.86 -9.43 -7.54
CA ILE A 73 -8.35 -8.69 -6.39
C ILE A 73 -7.78 -9.38 -5.14
N LEU A 74 -6.94 -8.67 -4.40
CA LEU A 74 -6.29 -9.16 -3.19
C LEU A 74 -7.18 -8.82 -1.99
N CYS A 75 -7.79 -9.86 -1.40
CA CYS A 75 -8.76 -9.78 -0.30
C CYS A 75 -8.16 -10.38 1.00
N LEU A 76 -6.90 -10.02 1.30
CA LEU A 76 -6.19 -10.54 2.47
C LEU A 76 -6.67 -9.85 3.75
N ASP A 77 -6.25 -10.38 4.90
CA ASP A 77 -6.63 -9.88 6.21
C ASP A 77 -6.28 -8.39 6.37
N HIS A 78 -7.10 -7.68 7.11
CA HIS A 78 -6.91 -6.28 7.45
C HIS A 78 -6.11 -6.16 8.75
N ASP A 79 -4.95 -6.81 8.75
CA ASP A 79 -3.93 -6.74 9.79
C ASP A 79 -2.55 -6.46 9.20
N ALA A 80 -1.54 -6.27 10.05
CA ALA A 80 -0.18 -5.91 9.61
C ALA A 80 0.40 -6.92 8.61
N ALA A 81 0.16 -8.22 8.80
CA ALA A 81 0.68 -9.28 7.96
C ALA A 81 -0.03 -9.32 6.60
N GLY A 82 -1.35 -9.21 6.58
CA GLY A 82 -2.16 -9.19 5.36
C GLY A 82 -1.87 -7.95 4.50
N ILE A 83 -1.71 -6.79 5.13
CA ILE A 83 -1.35 -5.54 4.45
C ILE A 83 0.04 -5.62 3.80
N GLU A 84 1.04 -6.14 4.52
CA GLU A 84 2.38 -6.38 3.96
C GLU A 84 2.30 -7.37 2.78
N ALA A 85 1.52 -8.44 2.93
CA ALA A 85 1.35 -9.45 1.90
C ALA A 85 0.67 -8.90 0.65
N VAL A 86 -0.30 -7.99 0.75
CA VAL A 86 -0.91 -7.29 -0.40
C VAL A 86 0.16 -6.56 -1.21
N GLY A 87 1.07 -5.84 -0.55
CA GLY A 87 2.18 -5.16 -1.22
C GLY A 87 3.09 -6.13 -1.96
N ARG A 88 3.58 -7.14 -1.26
CA ARG A 88 4.50 -8.15 -1.80
C ARG A 88 3.86 -8.96 -2.96
N LEU A 89 2.62 -9.43 -2.81
CA LEU A 89 1.92 -10.16 -3.86
C LEU A 89 1.63 -9.28 -5.08
N SER A 90 1.38 -7.99 -4.88
CA SER A 90 1.21 -7.04 -6.00
C SER A 90 2.50 -6.92 -6.81
N ASP A 91 3.66 -6.90 -6.16
CA ASP A 91 4.95 -6.84 -6.85
C ASP A 91 5.24 -8.15 -7.59
N VAL A 92 5.00 -9.31 -6.96
CA VAL A 92 5.10 -10.63 -7.62
C VAL A 92 4.21 -10.71 -8.87
N LEU A 93 2.95 -10.25 -8.79
CA LEU A 93 2.05 -10.23 -9.94
C LEU A 93 2.59 -9.36 -11.08
N ARG A 94 3.13 -8.18 -10.78
CA ARG A 94 3.73 -7.28 -11.79
C ARG A 94 4.95 -7.91 -12.47
N GLU A 95 5.80 -8.58 -11.70
CA GLU A 95 6.96 -9.32 -12.22
C GLU A 95 6.54 -10.43 -13.19
N HIS A 96 5.36 -11.04 -12.97
CA HIS A 96 4.78 -12.04 -13.87
C HIS A 96 3.93 -11.43 -15.00
N GLY A 97 3.92 -10.10 -15.17
CA GLY A 97 3.25 -9.41 -16.26
C GLY A 97 1.77 -9.08 -16.03
N TYR A 98 1.25 -9.29 -14.82
CA TYR A 98 -0.13 -8.91 -14.46
C TYR A 98 -0.16 -7.46 -13.99
N SER A 99 -0.99 -6.62 -14.62
CA SER A 99 -1.07 -5.19 -14.34
C SER A 99 -2.40 -4.74 -13.71
N GLN A 100 -3.46 -5.55 -13.82
CA GLN A 100 -4.77 -5.21 -13.27
C GLN A 100 -4.91 -5.82 -11.88
N ILE A 101 -4.37 -5.13 -10.88
CA ILE A 101 -4.31 -5.56 -9.48
C ILE A 101 -5.02 -4.51 -8.64
N ALA A 102 -5.92 -4.94 -7.77
CA ALA A 102 -6.61 -4.07 -6.83
C ALA A 102 -6.67 -4.73 -5.45
N PRO A 103 -6.38 -4.00 -4.35
CA PRO A 103 -6.70 -4.45 -3.02
C PRO A 103 -8.21 -4.29 -2.76
N LEU A 104 -8.79 -5.21 -2.00
CA LEU A 104 -10.12 -5.11 -1.42
C LEU A 104 -10.01 -5.56 0.04
N GLN A 105 -10.30 -4.67 0.97
CA GLN A 105 -10.13 -4.90 2.40
C GLN A 105 -11.49 -5.06 3.08
N SER A 106 -11.53 -5.93 4.10
CA SER A 106 -12.62 -6.03 5.05
C SER A 106 -12.70 -4.76 5.92
N GLU A 107 -13.84 -4.48 6.48
CA GLU A 107 -14.05 -3.38 7.44
C GLU A 107 -13.44 -3.72 8.82
N TYR A 108 -13.54 -4.99 9.21
CA TYR A 108 -12.93 -5.57 10.41
C TYR A 108 -11.63 -6.30 10.06
N LYS A 109 -11.06 -7.03 11.00
CA LYS A 109 -9.77 -7.71 10.86
C LYS A 109 -9.68 -8.62 9.63
N ASP A 110 -10.76 -9.34 9.32
CA ASP A 110 -10.87 -10.24 8.18
C ASP A 110 -12.35 -10.38 7.74
N TRP A 111 -12.62 -11.14 6.70
CA TRP A 111 -13.97 -11.29 6.15
C TRP A 111 -14.88 -12.12 7.05
N ASP A 112 -14.34 -13.01 7.89
CA ASP A 112 -15.11 -13.73 8.90
C ASP A 112 -15.58 -12.78 10.01
N GLU A 113 -14.74 -11.82 10.41
CA GLU A 113 -15.08 -10.78 11.36
C GLU A 113 -16.15 -9.80 10.80
N ASP A 114 -16.07 -9.46 9.50
CA ASP A 114 -17.14 -8.69 8.83
C ASP A 114 -18.48 -9.44 8.87
N LEU A 115 -18.46 -10.75 8.64
CA LEU A 115 -19.66 -11.59 8.69
C LEU A 115 -20.22 -11.64 10.11
N LYS A 116 -19.38 -11.80 11.14
CA LYS A 116 -19.78 -11.74 12.55
C LYS A 116 -20.44 -10.41 12.89
N ALA A 117 -19.80 -9.29 12.52
CA ALA A 117 -20.33 -7.94 12.75
C ALA A 117 -21.71 -7.75 12.09
N ARG A 118 -21.88 -8.24 10.86
CA ARG A 118 -23.16 -8.18 10.14
C ARG A 118 -24.27 -8.93 10.87
N HIS A 119 -23.93 -9.96 11.60
CA HIS A 119 -24.87 -10.74 12.42
C HIS A 119 -25.00 -10.25 13.88
N GLY A 120 -24.40 -9.10 14.20
CA GLY A 120 -24.46 -8.51 15.54
C GLY A 120 -23.63 -9.24 16.59
N LEU A 121 -22.67 -10.05 16.15
CA LEU A 121 -21.71 -10.70 17.02
C LEU A 121 -20.51 -9.77 17.27
N GLU A 122 -19.79 -10.01 18.36
CA GLU A 122 -18.54 -9.31 18.63
C GLU A 122 -17.50 -9.65 17.55
N ALA A 123 -16.96 -8.62 16.91
CA ALA A 123 -15.99 -8.73 15.84
C ALA A 123 -14.67 -8.06 16.22
N GLN A 124 -13.55 -8.64 15.80
CA GLN A 124 -12.23 -8.07 16.01
C GLN A 124 -12.04 -6.87 15.08
N PRO A 125 -11.64 -5.69 15.62
CA PRO A 125 -11.39 -4.52 14.77
C PRO A 125 -10.22 -4.78 13.82
N ALA A 126 -10.25 -4.11 12.66
CA ALA A 126 -9.10 -4.02 11.79
C ALA A 126 -7.92 -3.40 12.54
N GLU A 127 -6.73 -3.89 12.29
CA GLU A 127 -5.54 -3.21 12.76
C GLU A 127 -5.42 -1.89 11.99
N GLU A 128 -5.07 -0.80 12.72
CA GLU A 128 -4.70 0.44 12.04
C GLU A 128 -3.59 0.12 11.05
N HIS A 129 -3.78 0.54 9.83
CA HIS A 129 -2.87 0.28 8.74
C HIS A 129 -1.45 0.69 9.17
N PRO A 130 -0.43 -0.19 9.18
CA PRO A 130 0.93 0.18 9.58
C PRO A 130 1.43 1.40 8.81
N GLN A 131 0.89 1.63 7.60
CA GLN A 131 1.14 2.84 6.81
C GLN A 131 0.55 4.10 7.46
N PHE A 132 -0.58 4.04 8.19
CA PHE A 132 -1.09 5.20 8.93
C PHE A 132 -0.20 5.51 10.13
N VAL A 133 0.21 4.48 10.88
CA VAL A 133 1.14 4.65 12.00
C VAL A 133 2.50 5.13 11.49
N ALA A 134 3.02 4.53 10.42
CA ALA A 134 4.24 4.96 9.78
C ALA A 134 4.10 6.36 9.16
N ALA A 135 2.93 6.67 8.57
CA ALA A 135 2.61 7.98 8.02
C ALA A 135 2.60 9.06 9.11
N ASP A 136 1.98 8.78 10.25
CA ASP A 136 1.96 9.72 11.38
C ASP A 136 3.36 9.98 11.93
N LEU A 137 4.18 8.93 12.09
CA LEU A 137 5.58 9.07 12.46
C LEU A 137 6.40 9.87 11.45
N VAL A 138 6.20 9.65 10.14
CA VAL A 138 6.84 10.44 9.08
C VAL A 138 6.39 11.89 9.15
N CYS A 139 5.09 12.17 9.31
CA CYS A 139 4.58 13.52 9.48
C CYS A 139 5.18 14.23 10.69
N GLN A 140 5.31 13.53 11.82
CA GLN A 140 5.96 14.07 13.03
C GLN A 140 7.43 14.39 12.78
N ARG A 141 8.17 13.50 12.11
CA ARG A 141 9.58 13.72 11.75
C ARG A 141 9.74 14.89 10.77
N ILE A 142 8.88 14.96 9.74
CA ILE A 142 8.84 16.11 8.81
C ILE A 142 8.56 17.40 9.56
N GLY A 143 7.56 17.41 10.45
CA GLY A 143 7.24 18.58 11.28
C GLY A 143 8.40 19.03 12.17
N THR A 144 9.19 18.09 12.71
CA THR A 144 10.40 18.39 13.46
C THR A 144 11.49 18.97 12.56
N ARG A 145 11.76 18.34 11.42
CA ARG A 145 12.77 18.80 10.45
C ARG A 145 12.41 20.15 9.83
N CYS A 146 11.13 20.50 9.70
CA CYS A 146 10.72 21.85 9.24
C CYS A 146 11.28 22.99 10.10
N LYS A 147 11.60 22.70 11.37
CA LYS A 147 12.23 23.68 12.28
C LYS A 147 13.75 23.77 12.08
N GLU A 148 14.36 22.75 11.52
CA GLU A 148 15.80 22.60 11.38
C GLU A 148 16.30 23.04 10.00
N VAL A 149 15.48 22.89 8.97
CA VAL A 149 15.84 23.20 7.58
C VAL A 149 15.83 24.72 7.32
N GLN A 150 16.66 25.14 6.39
CA GLN A 150 16.77 26.54 5.96
C GLN A 150 16.01 26.74 4.65
N PRO A 151 14.77 27.29 4.68
CA PRO A 151 13.93 27.43 3.47
C PRO A 151 14.60 28.24 2.36
N ASP A 152 15.47 29.20 2.72
CA ASP A 152 16.17 30.06 1.75
C ASP A 152 17.21 29.31 0.91
N ARG A 153 17.62 28.11 1.37
CA ARG A 153 18.55 27.22 0.66
C ARG A 153 17.88 26.05 -0.05
N ALA A 154 16.55 25.96 0.00
CA ALA A 154 15.80 24.82 -0.54
C ALA A 154 16.14 24.58 -2.02
N ALA A 155 16.22 25.64 -2.84
CA ALA A 155 16.54 25.57 -4.26
C ALA A 155 17.91 24.90 -4.55
N TYR A 156 18.86 25.01 -3.61
CA TYR A 156 20.19 24.39 -3.75
C TYR A 156 20.25 23.00 -3.12
N GLN A 157 19.48 22.74 -2.05
CA GLN A 157 19.52 21.49 -1.32
C GLN A 157 18.70 20.38 -2.00
N ILE A 158 17.54 20.71 -2.56
CA ILE A 158 16.62 19.72 -3.16
C ILE A 158 17.22 18.95 -4.32
N PRO A 159 17.91 19.57 -5.32
CA PRO A 159 18.55 18.80 -6.39
C PRO A 159 19.56 17.78 -5.89
N GLY A 160 20.35 18.14 -4.87
CA GLY A 160 21.33 17.23 -4.26
C GLY A 160 20.65 16.07 -3.52
N LEU A 161 19.62 16.35 -2.73
CA LEU A 161 18.83 15.34 -2.02
C LEU A 161 18.10 14.41 -3.00
N LEU A 162 17.60 14.93 -4.12
CA LEU A 162 16.97 14.15 -5.15
C LEU A 162 17.94 13.16 -5.81
N LEU A 163 19.16 13.59 -6.07
CA LEU A 163 20.21 12.72 -6.62
C LEU A 163 20.55 11.61 -5.60
N GLN A 164 20.71 11.94 -4.33
CA GLN A 164 20.98 10.97 -3.26
C GLN A 164 19.81 9.99 -3.13
N TYR A 165 18.58 10.47 -3.09
CA TYR A 165 17.37 9.66 -3.06
C TYR A 165 17.32 8.63 -4.20
N ARG A 166 17.58 9.05 -5.45
CA ARG A 166 17.64 8.15 -6.60
C ARG A 166 18.73 7.10 -6.48
N ASN A 167 19.93 7.51 -6.04
CA ASN A 167 21.05 6.59 -5.82
C ASN A 167 20.72 5.57 -4.73
N ASP A 168 20.08 5.98 -3.65
CA ASP A 168 19.72 5.09 -2.55
C ASP A 168 18.63 4.10 -2.97
N LEU A 169 17.64 4.52 -3.77
CA LEU A 169 16.67 3.61 -4.35
C LEU A 169 17.33 2.59 -5.29
N HIS A 170 18.26 3.06 -6.14
CA HIS A 170 18.99 2.19 -7.07
C HIS A 170 19.77 1.09 -6.35
N TRP A 171 20.41 1.44 -5.22
CA TRP A 171 21.18 0.50 -4.41
C TRP A 171 20.36 -0.23 -3.33
N GLY A 172 19.03 -0.08 -3.32
CA GLY A 172 18.15 -0.73 -2.34
C GLY A 172 18.27 -0.21 -0.90
N ARG A 173 18.87 0.97 -0.70
CA ARG A 173 19.03 1.63 0.60
C ARG A 173 17.77 2.42 0.95
N PHE A 174 16.67 1.72 1.19
CA PHE A 174 15.35 2.33 1.33
C PHE A 174 15.22 3.26 2.54
N ASP A 175 15.90 2.97 3.65
CA ASP A 175 15.84 3.81 4.85
C ASP A 175 16.52 5.18 4.60
N GLN A 176 17.67 5.20 3.92
CA GLN A 176 18.35 6.44 3.53
C GLN A 176 17.53 7.22 2.48
N ALA A 177 16.92 6.51 1.52
CA ALA A 177 16.04 7.14 0.55
C ALA A 177 14.86 7.84 1.26
N MET A 178 14.24 7.19 2.26
CA MET A 178 13.18 7.78 3.05
C MET A 178 13.64 9.03 3.81
N GLU A 179 14.81 9.02 4.42
CA GLU A 179 15.36 10.19 5.11
C GLU A 179 15.57 11.39 4.17
N HIS A 180 16.09 11.14 2.98
CA HIS A 180 16.24 12.19 1.95
C HIS A 180 14.88 12.73 1.49
N MET A 181 13.88 11.85 1.31
CA MET A 181 12.52 12.24 0.96
C MET A 181 11.87 13.09 2.08
N GLU A 182 12.00 12.70 3.34
CA GLU A 182 11.49 13.46 4.49
C GLU A 182 12.12 14.84 4.56
N THR A 183 13.41 14.94 4.28
CA THR A 183 14.13 16.23 4.27
C THR A 183 13.66 17.11 3.12
N MET A 184 13.46 16.57 1.92
CA MET A 184 12.88 17.31 0.77
C MET A 184 11.46 17.77 1.08
N ALA A 185 10.63 16.94 1.69
CA ALA A 185 9.28 17.28 2.10
C ALA A 185 9.27 18.42 3.12
N ALA A 186 10.16 18.37 4.13
CA ALA A 186 10.30 19.40 5.14
C ALA A 186 10.74 20.76 4.54
N LEU A 187 11.69 20.74 3.60
CA LEU A 187 12.12 21.93 2.87
C LEU A 187 10.97 22.54 2.07
N SER A 188 10.25 21.71 1.30
CA SER A 188 9.12 22.15 0.48
C SER A 188 8.01 22.75 1.34
N LEU A 189 7.64 22.08 2.42
CA LEU A 189 6.63 22.56 3.36
C LEU A 189 7.06 23.88 4.02
N SER A 190 8.31 24.01 4.42
CA SER A 190 8.86 25.24 5.04
C SER A 190 8.81 26.42 4.06
N VAL A 191 9.08 26.20 2.77
CA VAL A 191 8.93 27.23 1.73
C VAL A 191 7.46 27.65 1.59
N VAL A 192 6.55 26.69 1.45
CA VAL A 192 5.10 26.97 1.33
C VAL A 192 4.57 27.73 2.54
N LEU A 193 4.92 27.30 3.76
CA LEU A 193 4.49 27.99 4.99
C LEU A 193 5.02 29.43 5.06
N ARG A 194 6.27 29.66 4.61
CA ARG A 194 6.84 31.01 4.54
C ARG A 194 6.09 31.89 3.55
N GLU A 195 5.81 31.39 2.35
CA GLU A 195 5.08 32.13 1.32
C GLU A 195 3.65 32.44 1.77
N CYS A 196 2.95 31.47 2.35
CA CYS A 196 1.62 31.69 2.92
C CYS A 196 1.62 32.77 4.02
N LYS A 197 2.65 32.78 4.87
CA LYS A 197 2.82 33.80 5.90
C LYS A 197 3.03 35.19 5.28
N GLN A 198 3.79 35.29 4.20
CA GLN A 198 4.02 36.54 3.47
C GLN A 198 2.75 37.05 2.79
N MET A 199 1.92 36.15 2.26
CA MET A 199 0.64 36.47 1.62
C MET A 199 -0.52 36.70 2.63
N GLY A 200 -0.28 36.54 3.93
CA GLY A 200 -1.32 36.67 4.95
C GLY A 200 -2.34 35.52 4.97
N THR A 201 -2.08 34.44 4.27
CA THR A 201 -2.87 33.22 4.28
C THR A 201 -2.27 32.23 5.27
N ALA A 202 -3.02 31.89 6.33
CA ALA A 202 -2.58 30.88 7.29
C ALA A 202 -2.89 29.48 6.75
N LEU A 203 -1.87 28.76 6.24
CA LEU A 203 -1.94 27.30 6.19
C LEU A 203 -1.79 26.78 7.62
N THR A 204 -2.80 26.08 8.10
CA THR A 204 -2.68 25.38 9.37
C THR A 204 -1.71 24.19 9.19
N THR A 205 -1.05 23.77 10.28
CA THR A 205 -0.20 22.56 10.29
C THR A 205 -0.95 21.35 9.73
N GLU A 206 -2.25 21.26 10.00
CA GLU A 206 -3.15 20.23 9.51
C GLU A 206 -3.31 20.23 7.98
N GLN A 207 -3.39 21.39 7.35
CA GLN A 207 -3.42 21.49 5.88
C GLN A 207 -2.10 21.10 5.25
N GLY A 208 -0.98 21.43 5.88
CA GLY A 208 0.35 20.98 5.46
C GLY A 208 0.51 19.47 5.58
N VAL A 209 0.04 18.86 6.66
CA VAL A 209 0.04 17.40 6.86
C VAL A 209 -0.84 16.73 5.80
N ARG A 210 -2.04 17.19 5.54
CA ARG A 210 -2.93 16.67 4.49
C ARG A 210 -2.31 16.78 3.09
N PHE A 211 -1.58 17.84 2.81
CA PHE A 211 -0.84 17.99 1.56
C PHE A 211 0.25 16.92 1.41
N LEU A 212 1.02 16.67 2.47
CA LEU A 212 2.03 15.62 2.51
C LEU A 212 1.39 14.23 2.40
N GLU A 213 0.31 13.97 3.11
CA GLU A 213 -0.45 12.72 3.04
C GLU A 213 -0.96 12.43 1.63
N SER A 214 -1.52 13.44 0.96
CA SER A 214 -2.07 13.26 -0.38
C SER A 214 -1.02 13.02 -1.46
N HIS A 215 0.23 13.48 -1.28
CA HIS A 215 1.26 13.47 -2.33
C HIS A 215 2.40 12.48 -2.05
N ILE A 216 2.69 12.19 -0.78
CA ILE A 216 3.88 11.41 -0.39
C ILE A 216 3.52 10.09 0.28
N LEU A 217 2.58 10.11 1.22
CA LEU A 217 2.28 8.98 2.09
C LEU A 217 1.53 7.82 1.43
N PRO A 218 0.63 8.03 0.43
CA PRO A 218 -0.01 6.93 -0.28
C PRO A 218 0.96 6.00 -1.00
N HIS A 219 2.24 6.35 -1.06
CA HIS A 219 3.27 5.67 -1.86
C HIS A 219 4.33 4.97 -1.01
N GLN A 220 4.06 4.68 0.26
CA GLN A 220 5.01 4.02 1.18
C GLN A 220 5.28 2.55 0.88
N ASN A 221 4.57 1.94 -0.05
CA ASN A 221 4.95 0.61 -0.55
C ASN A 221 6.29 0.74 -1.29
N ARG A 222 7.29 -0.04 -0.87
CA ARG A 222 8.67 -0.01 -1.41
C ARG A 222 8.70 -0.11 -2.94
N GLY A 223 7.84 -0.94 -3.55
CA GLY A 223 7.72 -1.07 -5.00
C GLY A 223 7.14 0.18 -5.67
N ILE A 224 6.14 0.81 -5.07
CA ILE A 224 5.51 2.03 -5.58
C ILE A 224 6.47 3.21 -5.51
N LEU A 225 7.24 3.35 -4.41
CA LEU A 225 8.28 4.38 -4.29
C LEU A 225 9.32 4.25 -5.40
N LYS A 226 9.79 3.04 -5.69
CA LYS A 226 10.76 2.79 -6.76
C LYS A 226 10.21 3.20 -8.14
N ASN A 227 8.94 2.88 -8.43
CA ASN A 227 8.32 3.14 -9.74
C ASN A 227 7.83 4.59 -9.91
N ARG A 228 7.58 5.31 -8.81
CA ARG A 228 7.05 6.68 -8.80
C ARG A 228 8.03 7.72 -8.25
N ALA A 229 9.27 7.32 -7.97
CA ALA A 229 10.30 8.21 -7.45
C ALA A 229 10.48 9.48 -8.30
N ASP A 230 10.50 9.33 -9.62
CA ASP A 230 10.66 10.44 -10.55
C ASP A 230 9.44 11.36 -10.59
N GLU A 231 8.24 10.80 -10.50
CA GLU A 231 6.98 11.55 -10.48
C GLU A 231 6.85 12.37 -9.19
N ILE A 232 7.15 11.76 -8.05
CA ILE A 232 7.18 12.43 -6.74
C ILE A 232 8.21 13.56 -6.76
N ALA A 233 9.39 13.30 -7.29
CA ALA A 233 10.45 14.29 -7.42
C ALA A 233 10.05 15.48 -8.30
N MET A 234 9.37 15.25 -9.43
CA MET A 234 8.86 16.31 -10.29
C MET A 234 7.78 17.14 -9.60
N GLN A 235 6.90 16.49 -8.81
CA GLN A 235 5.88 17.19 -8.03
C GLN A 235 6.51 18.13 -6.98
N PHE A 236 7.56 17.68 -6.27
CA PHE A 236 8.30 18.53 -5.35
C PHE A 236 8.94 19.73 -6.06
N GLN A 237 9.56 19.51 -7.22
CA GLN A 237 10.14 20.60 -8.02
C GLN A 237 9.07 21.60 -8.48
N SER A 238 7.87 21.14 -8.84
CA SER A 238 6.77 22.01 -9.27
C SER A 238 6.20 22.88 -8.15
N VAL A 239 6.23 22.40 -6.92
CA VAL A 239 5.80 23.16 -5.72
C VAL A 239 6.82 24.24 -5.36
N LEU A 240 8.11 24.01 -5.63
CA LEU A 240 9.18 24.98 -5.38
C LEU A 240 9.32 26.04 -6.45
N ALA A 241 8.86 25.75 -7.68
CA ALA A 241 8.91 26.69 -8.82
C ALA A 241 7.74 27.69 -8.85
N LYS A 242 6.76 27.52 -7.97
CA LYS A 242 5.64 28.45 -7.75
C LYS A 242 5.89 29.31 -6.55
#